data_2631fc9ddf9df8616608b45fe0e01d37
#
_entry.id   2631fc9ddf9df8616608b45fe0e01d37
#
_cell.length_a   1.000
_cell.length_b   1.000
_cell.length_c   1.000
_cell.angle_alpha   90.00
_cell.angle_beta   90.00
_cell.angle_gamma   90.00
#
_symmetry.space_group_name_H-M   'P 1'
#
loop_
_entity.id
_entity.type
_entity.pdbx_description
1 polymer ?
#
loop_
_entity_poly.entity_id
_entity_poly.type
_entity_poly.pdbx_seq_one_letter_code
_entity_poly.pdbx_strand_id
1 'polypeptide(L)'
;MRPADTWKDYELLDATDGNRLERWGETILIRPDPQVVWKTPQQSPLWARADAVYHRSNQGGGEWEYKRRLPEKWKISCGEGEDKLTLIVSPTGFKHTGVFPEQAVNWAWYAQKIRAAGRPVKVLNLFGY
;
A
#
# COMPACT_ATOMS: atom_id res chain seq x y z
N MET A 1 12.50 -12.69 -8.66
CA MET A 1 11.65 -11.72 -7.92
C MET A 1 10.21 -11.95 -8.37
N ARG A 2 9.24 -11.95 -7.46
CA ARG A 2 7.81 -12.08 -7.80
C ARG A 2 7.16 -10.73 -7.59
N PRO A 3 6.50 -10.13 -8.59
CA PRO A 3 5.78 -8.86 -8.42
C PRO A 3 4.52 -9.07 -7.57
N ALA A 4 4.10 -8.04 -6.86
CA ALA A 4 2.84 -8.02 -6.10
C ALA A 4 1.72 -7.47 -7.01
N ASP A 5 1.41 -8.22 -8.06
CA ASP A 5 0.49 -7.85 -9.15
C ASP A 5 -0.95 -8.37 -8.97
N THR A 6 -1.24 -8.98 -7.83
CA THR A 6 -2.57 -9.52 -7.50
C THR A 6 -3.55 -8.47 -6.94
N TRP A 7 -3.11 -7.22 -6.82
CA TRP A 7 -3.95 -6.13 -6.36
C TRP A 7 -4.91 -5.65 -7.45
N LYS A 8 -6.19 -5.50 -7.09
CA LYS A 8 -7.19 -4.81 -7.92
C LYS A 8 -7.32 -3.33 -7.52
N ASP A 9 -7.25 -3.09 -6.23
CA ASP A 9 -7.54 -1.79 -5.61
C ASP A 9 -6.27 -1.04 -5.17
N TYR A 10 -5.09 -1.55 -5.46
CA TYR A 10 -3.83 -0.85 -5.20
C TYR A 10 -2.94 -0.85 -6.45
N GLU A 11 -2.29 0.27 -6.69
CA GLU A 11 -1.31 0.41 -7.77
C GLU A 11 -0.27 1.48 -7.42
N LEU A 12 1.00 1.17 -7.63
CA LEU A 12 2.07 2.16 -7.66
C LEU A 12 2.08 2.81 -9.04
N LEU A 13 1.59 4.03 -9.13
CA LEU A 13 1.40 4.75 -10.39
C LEU A 13 2.69 5.38 -10.92
N ASP A 14 3.53 5.90 -9.99
CA ASP A 14 4.78 6.55 -10.30
C ASP A 14 5.64 6.68 -9.04
N ALA A 15 6.95 6.83 -9.19
CA ALA A 15 7.86 7.06 -8.08
C ALA A 15 9.06 7.92 -8.52
N THR A 16 9.24 9.07 -7.90
CA THR A 16 10.37 9.98 -8.18
C THR A 16 10.60 10.95 -7.03
N ASP A 17 11.80 11.47 -6.93
CA ASP A 17 12.22 12.52 -5.99
C ASP A 17 11.79 12.26 -4.53
N GLY A 18 12.05 11.04 -4.06
CA GLY A 18 11.76 10.65 -2.67
C GLY A 18 10.28 10.38 -2.37
N ASN A 19 9.42 10.33 -3.38
CA ASN A 19 7.98 10.13 -3.20
C ASN A 19 7.43 9.02 -4.08
N ARG A 20 6.33 8.44 -3.64
CA ARG A 20 5.47 7.51 -4.39
C ARG A 20 4.12 8.15 -4.65
N LEU A 21 3.62 8.00 -5.87
CA LEU A 21 2.24 8.25 -6.25
C LEU A 21 1.52 6.91 -6.31
N GLU A 22 0.49 6.74 -5.51
CA GLU A 22 -0.19 5.46 -5.33
C GLU A 22 -1.70 5.62 -5.44
N ARG A 23 -2.36 4.63 -6.05
CA ARG A 23 -3.82 4.48 -6.03
C ARG A 23 -4.21 3.46 -4.96
N TRP A 24 -5.13 3.84 -4.09
CA TRP A 24 -5.69 3.03 -3.01
C TRP A 24 -7.22 3.01 -3.14
N GLY A 25 -7.77 2.05 -3.89
CA GLY A 25 -9.15 2.09 -4.35
C GLY A 25 -9.34 3.22 -5.34
N GLU A 26 -10.21 4.16 -5.01
CA GLU A 26 -10.45 5.39 -5.79
C GLU A 26 -9.62 6.59 -5.31
N THR A 27 -8.78 6.39 -4.28
CA THR A 27 -8.01 7.46 -3.64
C THR A 27 -6.58 7.47 -4.15
N ILE A 28 -6.10 8.65 -4.55
CA ILE A 28 -4.72 8.88 -4.98
C ILE A 28 -3.95 9.56 -3.87
N LEU A 29 -2.88 8.91 -3.42
CA LEU A 29 -2.02 9.39 -2.33
C LEU A 29 -0.60 9.63 -2.80
N ILE A 30 0.03 10.70 -2.28
CA ILE A 30 1.47 10.93 -2.38
C ILE A 30 2.07 10.69 -0.99
N ARG A 31 3.08 9.80 -0.95
CA ARG A 31 3.77 9.47 0.29
C ARG A 31 5.28 9.47 0.10
N PRO A 32 6.06 9.96 1.07
CA PRO A 32 7.52 9.90 1.01
C PRO A 32 8.02 8.46 1.11
N ASP A 33 8.97 8.12 0.24
CA ASP A 33 9.70 6.86 0.28
C ASP A 33 11.20 7.08 0.16
N PRO A 34 11.99 6.83 1.22
CA PRO A 34 13.44 6.99 1.20
C PRO A 34 14.17 6.08 0.22
N GLN A 35 13.52 5.02 -0.26
CA GLN A 35 14.09 4.10 -1.25
C GLN A 35 14.06 4.69 -2.67
N VAL A 36 13.22 5.68 -2.91
CA VAL A 36 13.11 6.39 -4.19
C VAL A 36 14.20 7.46 -4.27
N VAL A 37 15.42 7.04 -4.59
CA VAL A 37 16.61 7.92 -4.64
C VAL A 37 16.83 8.58 -6.00
N TRP A 38 16.10 8.16 -7.02
CA TRP A 38 16.17 8.74 -8.37
C TRP A 38 15.29 9.97 -8.52
N LYS A 39 15.67 10.81 -9.47
CA LYS A 39 14.93 12.01 -9.87
C LYS A 39 14.65 11.93 -11.36
N THR A 40 13.48 11.49 -11.71
CA THR A 40 12.97 11.47 -13.06
C THR A 40 11.85 12.49 -13.22
N PRO A 41 11.55 12.98 -14.41
CA PRO A 41 10.32 13.76 -14.64
C PRO A 41 9.11 12.95 -14.18
N GLN A 42 8.13 13.61 -13.58
CA GLN A 42 6.85 13.01 -13.23
C GLN A 42 6.16 12.49 -14.49
N GLN A 43 5.89 11.20 -14.54
CA GLN A 43 5.33 10.53 -15.72
C GLN A 43 3.80 10.55 -15.71
N SER A 44 3.19 10.56 -14.52
CA SER A 44 1.75 10.51 -14.38
C SER A 44 1.14 11.90 -14.16
N PRO A 45 0.10 12.28 -14.92
CA PRO A 45 -0.64 13.53 -14.66
C PRO A 45 -1.39 13.51 -13.32
N LEU A 46 -1.49 12.34 -12.68
CA LEU A 46 -2.17 12.18 -11.39
C LEU A 46 -1.40 12.77 -10.21
N TRP A 47 -0.11 13.13 -10.37
CA TRP A 47 0.61 13.90 -9.35
C TRP A 47 -0.10 15.20 -8.98
N ALA A 48 -0.61 15.94 -9.98
CA ALA A 48 -1.36 17.17 -9.77
C ALA A 48 -2.80 16.94 -9.25
N ARG A 49 -3.28 15.69 -9.26
CA ARG A 49 -4.65 15.30 -8.90
C ARG A 49 -4.71 14.43 -7.66
N ALA A 50 -3.62 14.33 -6.91
CA ALA A 50 -3.58 13.57 -5.66
C ALA A 50 -4.61 14.10 -4.67
N ASP A 51 -5.28 13.19 -3.99
CA ASP A 51 -6.33 13.49 -3.01
C ASP A 51 -5.77 13.89 -1.65
N ALA A 52 -4.61 13.33 -1.29
CA ALA A 52 -3.87 13.71 -0.11
C ALA A 52 -2.37 13.49 -0.28
N VAL A 53 -1.60 14.32 0.41
CA VAL A 53 -0.12 14.31 0.41
C VAL A 53 0.36 14.22 1.85
N TYR A 54 1.28 13.30 2.14
CA TYR A 54 1.93 13.25 3.45
C TYR A 54 3.20 14.07 3.45
N HIS A 55 3.27 15.06 4.33
CA HIS A 55 4.45 15.90 4.54
C HIS A 55 5.23 15.42 5.76
N ARG A 56 6.51 15.12 5.56
CA ARG A 56 7.41 14.73 6.65
C ARG A 56 7.84 15.93 7.47
N SER A 57 7.77 15.79 8.78
CA SER A 57 8.37 16.77 9.72
C SER A 57 9.86 16.51 9.93
N ASN A 58 10.65 17.55 10.08
CA ASN A 58 12.06 17.46 10.44
C ASN A 58 12.30 17.00 11.89
N GLN A 59 11.25 17.00 12.71
CA GLN A 59 11.28 16.57 14.12
C GLN A 59 10.78 15.14 14.33
N GLY A 60 10.57 14.38 13.23
CA GLY A 60 9.95 13.06 13.23
C GLY A 60 8.44 13.12 13.02
N GLY A 61 7.86 12.06 12.44
CA GLY A 61 6.46 12.03 12.05
C GLY A 61 6.14 12.90 10.84
N GLY A 62 5.01 13.52 10.85
CA GLY A 62 4.51 14.39 9.77
C GLY A 62 2.98 14.47 9.78
N GLU A 63 2.42 15.06 8.74
CA GLU A 63 0.98 15.27 8.63
C GLU A 63 0.46 15.06 7.21
N TRP A 64 -0.82 14.76 7.11
CA TRP A 64 -1.52 14.64 5.84
C TRP A 64 -2.14 15.99 5.45
N GLU A 65 -1.80 16.46 4.27
CA GLU A 65 -2.50 17.54 3.60
C GLU A 65 -3.60 16.94 2.72
N TYR A 66 -4.86 17.17 3.06
CA TYR A 66 -6.01 16.68 2.30
C TYR A 66 -6.43 17.72 1.26
N LYS A 67 -6.38 17.36 -0.01
CA LYS A 67 -6.83 18.22 -1.12
C LYS A 67 -8.34 18.12 -1.35
N ARG A 68 -8.95 17.01 -0.89
CA ARG A 68 -10.41 16.81 -0.83
C ARG A 68 -10.79 16.04 0.44
N ARG A 69 -12.05 16.05 0.77
CA ARG A 69 -12.56 15.24 1.88
C ARG A 69 -12.47 13.76 1.52
N LEU A 70 -11.78 12.98 2.33
CA LEU A 70 -11.68 11.53 2.23
C LEU A 70 -12.51 10.86 3.33
N PRO A 71 -13.00 9.63 3.11
CA PRO A 71 -13.51 8.82 4.19
C PRO A 71 -12.38 8.52 5.19
N GLU A 72 -12.72 8.40 6.47
CA GLU A 72 -11.75 8.03 7.50
C GLU A 72 -11.12 6.66 7.23
N LYS A 73 -11.92 5.73 6.71
CA LYS A 73 -11.51 4.36 6.36
C LYS A 73 -12.20 3.91 5.10
N TRP A 74 -11.53 3.09 4.31
CA TRP A 74 -12.16 2.43 3.15
C TRP A 74 -11.59 1.03 2.94
N LYS A 75 -12.25 0.24 2.13
CA LYS A 75 -11.88 -1.13 1.83
C LYS A 75 -11.09 -1.19 0.54
N ILE A 76 -10.07 -2.04 0.52
CA ILE A 76 -9.35 -2.47 -0.68
C ILE A 76 -9.29 -3.98 -0.71
N SER A 77 -9.12 -4.57 -1.87
CA SER A 77 -9.05 -6.03 -2.03
C SER A 77 -7.82 -6.47 -2.79
N CYS A 78 -7.34 -7.66 -2.42
CA CYS A 78 -6.20 -8.34 -3.04
C CYS A 78 -6.56 -9.82 -3.26
N GLY A 79 -6.08 -10.40 -4.35
CA GLY A 79 -6.35 -11.79 -4.68
C GLY A 79 -7.75 -12.02 -5.25
N GLU A 80 -8.07 -13.28 -5.54
CA GLU A 80 -9.34 -13.71 -6.16
C GLU A 80 -9.86 -14.99 -5.50
N GLY A 81 -11.16 -15.26 -5.69
CA GLY A 81 -11.81 -16.47 -5.21
C GLY A 81 -11.65 -16.66 -3.71
N GLU A 82 -11.23 -17.84 -3.28
CA GLU A 82 -10.99 -18.18 -1.87
C GLU A 82 -9.78 -17.45 -1.26
N ASP A 83 -8.89 -16.93 -2.10
CA ASP A 83 -7.71 -16.16 -1.68
C ASP A 83 -7.96 -14.66 -1.59
N LYS A 84 -9.19 -14.23 -1.84
CA LYS A 84 -9.54 -12.82 -1.77
C LYS A 84 -9.46 -12.33 -0.33
N LEU A 85 -8.58 -11.36 -0.11
CA LEU A 85 -8.48 -10.60 1.13
C LEU A 85 -9.16 -9.24 0.95
N THR A 86 -9.95 -8.84 1.94
CA THR A 86 -10.48 -7.47 2.03
C THR A 86 -9.87 -6.81 3.25
N LEU A 87 -9.19 -5.70 3.02
CA LEU A 87 -8.44 -4.97 4.02
C LEU A 87 -9.04 -3.58 4.20
N ILE A 88 -9.01 -3.08 5.43
CA ILE A 88 -9.41 -1.71 5.74
C ILE A 88 -8.15 -0.86 5.81
N VAL A 89 -8.14 0.22 5.07
CA VAL A 89 -7.04 1.19 5.05
C VAL A 89 -7.52 2.56 5.48
N SER A 90 -6.60 3.33 6.06
CA SER A 90 -6.84 4.73 6.45
C SER A 90 -5.51 5.48 6.47
N PRO A 91 -5.48 6.76 6.12
CA PRO A 91 -4.34 7.61 6.41
C PRO A 91 -4.14 7.70 7.92
N THR A 92 -3.05 7.15 8.43
CA THR A 92 -2.73 7.22 9.87
C THR A 92 -1.96 8.50 10.19
N GLY A 93 -1.76 8.82 11.48
CA GLY A 93 -0.91 9.94 11.91
C GLY A 93 0.56 9.82 11.46
N PHE A 94 0.94 8.69 10.89
CA PHE A 94 2.19 8.46 10.16
C PHE A 94 1.90 8.33 8.67
N LYS A 95 2.94 8.20 7.84
CA LYS A 95 2.81 8.02 6.38
C LYS A 95 2.11 6.72 5.95
N HIS A 96 1.81 5.82 6.89
CA HIS A 96 1.26 4.50 6.59
C HIS A 96 -0.25 4.53 6.42
N THR A 97 -0.75 3.57 5.64
CA THR A 97 -2.18 3.35 5.39
C THR A 97 -2.72 2.10 6.11
N GLY A 98 -1.84 1.44 6.90
CA GLY A 98 -2.16 0.20 7.63
C GLY A 98 -1.84 -1.09 6.86
N VAL A 99 -1.45 -0.99 5.59
CA VAL A 99 -1.13 -2.14 4.73
C VAL A 99 0.18 -1.91 4.00
N PHE A 100 0.96 -2.98 3.87
CA PHE A 100 2.16 -3.05 3.03
C PHE A 100 1.84 -3.89 1.79
N PRO A 101 1.55 -3.26 0.65
CA PRO A 101 1.07 -3.97 -0.56
C PRO A 101 2.02 -5.04 -1.08
N GLU A 102 3.32 -4.86 -0.91
CA GLU A 102 4.35 -5.81 -1.29
C GLU A 102 4.22 -7.17 -0.56
N GLN A 103 3.55 -7.21 0.59
CA GLN A 103 3.31 -8.44 1.35
C GLN A 103 2.30 -9.38 0.67
N ALA A 104 1.56 -8.94 -0.33
CA ALA A 104 0.62 -9.78 -1.06
C ALA A 104 1.27 -11.04 -1.63
N VAL A 105 2.53 -10.96 -2.06
CA VAL A 105 3.32 -12.11 -2.54
C VAL A 105 3.49 -13.16 -1.44
N ASN A 106 3.77 -12.71 -0.23
CA ASN A 106 3.93 -13.59 0.93
C ASN A 106 2.60 -14.22 1.33
N TRP A 107 1.51 -13.44 1.32
CA TRP A 107 0.18 -13.96 1.66
C TRP A 107 -0.26 -15.05 0.69
N ALA A 108 -0.09 -14.86 -0.60
CA ALA A 108 -0.38 -15.88 -1.61
C ALA A 108 0.49 -17.14 -1.41
N TRP A 109 1.76 -16.97 -1.08
CA TRP A 109 2.67 -18.09 -0.80
C TRP A 109 2.25 -18.87 0.45
N TYR A 110 1.89 -18.19 1.56
CA TYR A 110 1.40 -18.88 2.78
C TYR A 110 0.14 -19.67 2.50
N ALA A 111 -0.85 -19.05 1.85
CA ALA A 111 -2.10 -19.69 1.52
C ALA A 111 -1.88 -20.97 0.72
N GLN A 112 -1.03 -20.92 -0.31
CA GLN A 112 -0.67 -22.07 -1.11
C GLN A 112 -0.03 -23.19 -0.26
N LYS A 113 0.93 -22.85 0.63
CA LYS A 113 1.63 -23.83 1.48
C LYS A 113 0.70 -24.47 2.51
N ILE A 114 -0.18 -23.68 3.12
CA ILE A 114 -1.16 -24.19 4.10
C ILE A 114 -2.13 -25.16 3.43
N ARG A 115 -2.67 -24.84 2.26
CA ARG A 115 -3.56 -25.74 1.51
C ARG A 115 -2.86 -27.03 1.07
N ALA A 116 -1.65 -26.91 0.53
CA ALA A 116 -0.88 -28.06 0.07
C ALA A 116 -0.53 -29.04 1.21
N ALA A 117 -0.55 -28.59 2.46
CA ALA A 117 -0.28 -29.47 3.61
C ALA A 117 -1.39 -30.50 3.85
N GLY A 118 -2.64 -30.24 3.43
CA GLY A 118 -3.78 -31.16 3.60
C GLY A 118 -4.10 -31.54 5.06
N ARG A 119 -3.58 -30.79 6.03
CA ARG A 119 -3.74 -30.99 7.46
C ARG A 119 -3.65 -29.67 8.21
N PRO A 120 -4.15 -29.58 9.45
CA PRO A 120 -3.91 -28.40 10.29
C PRO A 120 -2.41 -28.14 10.46
N VAL A 121 -2.01 -26.88 10.28
CA VAL A 121 -0.62 -26.44 10.45
C VAL A 121 -0.55 -25.33 11.50
N LYS A 122 0.54 -25.33 12.26
CA LYS A 122 0.87 -24.23 13.17
C LYS A 122 1.70 -23.20 12.40
N VAL A 123 1.29 -21.94 12.46
CA VAL A 123 1.97 -20.84 11.78
C VAL A 123 2.50 -19.87 12.84
N LEU A 124 3.79 -19.55 12.77
CA LEU A 124 4.40 -18.48 13.54
C LEU A 124 4.60 -17.28 12.63
N ASN A 125 3.93 -16.18 12.93
CA ASN A 125 4.14 -14.90 12.25
C ASN A 125 4.99 -14.00 13.15
N LEU A 126 6.23 -13.74 12.74
CA LEU A 126 7.11 -12.77 13.38
C LEU A 126 6.86 -11.41 12.75
N PHE A 127 6.75 -10.35 13.60
CA PHE A 127 6.43 -8.98 13.16
C PHE A 127 5.07 -8.87 12.45
N GLY A 128 4.08 -9.58 12.92
CA GLY A 128 2.70 -9.53 12.42
C GLY A 128 1.91 -8.36 13.00
N TYR A 129 2.34 -7.15 12.76
CA TYR A 129 1.78 -5.86 13.24
C TYR A 129 0.26 -5.79 13.25
#